data_eb3954eb7a5e787b62d8c2760761561a
#
_entry.id   eb3954eb7a5e787b62d8c2760761561a
#
_cell.length_a   1.000
_cell.length_b   1.000
_cell.length_c   1.000
_cell.angle_alpha   90.00
_cell.angle_beta   90.00
_cell.angle_gamma   90.00
#
_symmetry.space_group_name_H-M   'P 1'
#
loop_
_entity.id
_entity.type
_entity.pdbx_description
1 polymer ?
#
loop_
_entity_poly.entity_id
_entity_poly.type
_entity_poly.pdbx_seq_one_letter_code
_entity_poly.pdbx_strand_id
1 'polypeptide(L)'
;HALLEGMPGLGKTLLAESLARASGLAYKRIQFTPDLLPQDLTGSEVYREGRFVFVPGPIFAQVVLADEINRAPPKVQSALLEAMQERAVTAGGVRHPLPEPFFVIATQNPLELEGTYPLPEAQLDRFTAKIPFRPPRREVWLRILTEEPKAPEPVEVDLLKAQEEAKEVRVAKEALEAITHVAFLTQEDQRLRMGLSPRGAKAWL
;
A
#
# COMPACT_ATOMS: atom_id res chain seq x y z
N HIS A 1 -1.61 -4.43 -1.98
CA HIS A 1 -0.95 -3.34 -1.28
C HIS A 1 0.43 -3.77 -0.80
N ALA A 2 1.42 -2.84 -0.79
CA ALA A 2 2.80 -3.13 -0.39
C ALA A 2 3.29 -2.13 0.67
N LEU A 3 4.09 -2.63 1.61
CA LEU A 3 4.81 -1.81 2.59
C LEU A 3 6.31 -1.83 2.28
N LEU A 4 6.88 -0.67 1.99
CA LEU A 4 8.30 -0.50 1.73
C LEU A 4 9.00 0.00 3.00
N GLU A 5 9.93 -0.80 3.51
CA GLU A 5 10.65 -0.48 4.74
C GLU A 5 12.12 -0.18 4.44
N GLY A 6 12.61 0.97 4.86
CA GLY A 6 14.00 1.35 4.64
C GLY A 6 14.29 2.82 4.92
N MET A 7 15.57 3.15 4.91
CA MET A 7 16.05 4.52 5.14
C MET A 7 15.47 5.53 4.14
N PRO A 8 15.37 6.82 4.48
CA PRO A 8 15.02 7.86 3.54
C PRO A 8 16.06 7.94 2.40
N GLY A 9 15.65 8.50 1.26
CA GLY A 9 16.56 8.70 0.11
C GLY A 9 16.87 7.46 -0.74
N LEU A 10 16.29 6.29 -0.45
CA LEU A 10 16.53 5.06 -1.24
C LEU A 10 15.64 4.93 -2.50
N GLY A 11 14.87 5.96 -2.86
CA GLY A 11 14.07 5.96 -4.08
C GLY A 11 12.70 5.28 -3.96
N LYS A 12 12.17 5.09 -2.74
CA LYS A 12 10.83 4.50 -2.52
C LYS A 12 9.72 5.30 -3.22
N THR A 13 9.78 6.63 -3.10
CA THR A 13 8.83 7.55 -3.78
C THR A 13 8.96 7.46 -5.30
N LEU A 14 10.19 7.44 -5.82
CA LEU A 14 10.46 7.30 -7.25
C LEU A 14 9.92 5.98 -7.81
N LEU A 15 10.04 4.88 -7.05
CA LEU A 15 9.47 3.60 -7.45
C LEU A 15 7.95 3.68 -7.58
N ALA A 16 7.26 4.23 -6.59
CA ALA A 16 5.80 4.34 -6.60
C ALA A 16 5.30 5.21 -7.76
N GLU A 17 5.95 6.34 -8.00
CA GLU A 17 5.66 7.24 -9.13
C GLU A 17 5.91 6.57 -10.49
N SER A 18 7.05 5.88 -10.61
CA SER A 18 7.42 5.16 -11.83
C SER A 18 6.44 4.03 -12.14
N LEU A 19 6.01 3.29 -11.11
CA LEU A 19 5.01 2.23 -11.26
C LEU A 19 3.68 2.79 -11.78
N ALA A 20 3.17 3.85 -11.15
CA ALA A 20 1.92 4.47 -11.55
C ALA A 20 2.00 5.03 -12.99
N ARG A 21 3.11 5.69 -13.33
CA ARG A 21 3.34 6.21 -14.68
C ARG A 21 3.43 5.11 -15.72
N ALA A 22 4.20 4.06 -15.44
CA ALA A 22 4.31 2.91 -16.34
C ALA A 22 2.98 2.20 -16.57
N SER A 23 2.12 2.17 -15.56
CA SER A 23 0.78 1.54 -15.63
C SER A 23 -0.31 2.47 -16.17
N GLY A 24 -0.01 3.75 -16.45
CA GLY A 24 -1.00 4.74 -16.89
C GLY A 24 -2.07 5.07 -15.82
N LEU A 25 -1.81 4.78 -14.56
CA LEU A 25 -2.76 4.93 -13.46
C LEU A 25 -2.67 6.29 -12.78
N ALA A 26 -3.82 6.79 -12.31
CA ALA A 26 -3.90 8.01 -11.51
C ALA A 26 -3.14 7.84 -10.18
N TYR A 27 -2.17 8.74 -9.93
CA TYR A 27 -1.28 8.70 -8.78
C TYR A 27 -1.51 9.86 -7.83
N LYS A 28 -1.47 9.58 -6.53
CA LYS A 28 -1.40 10.60 -5.48
C LYS A 28 -0.39 10.19 -4.41
N ARG A 29 0.38 11.17 -3.95
CA ARG A 29 1.27 11.03 -2.78
C ARG A 29 0.63 11.72 -1.59
N ILE A 30 0.65 11.05 -0.46
CA ILE A 30 0.19 11.56 0.83
C ILE A 30 1.35 11.44 1.80
N GLN A 31 1.86 12.58 2.28
CA GLN A 31 2.86 12.61 3.33
C GLN A 31 2.18 12.47 4.67
N PHE A 32 2.51 11.43 5.41
CA PHE A 32 1.98 11.20 6.75
C PHE A 32 2.76 12.02 7.76
N THR A 33 2.04 12.83 8.55
CA THR A 33 2.59 13.75 9.56
C THR A 33 1.81 13.62 10.86
N PRO A 34 2.38 14.03 12.02
CA PRO A 34 1.70 13.91 13.32
C PRO A 34 0.38 14.70 13.42
N ASP A 35 0.22 15.74 12.64
CA ASP A 35 -0.95 16.63 12.60
C ASP A 35 -2.00 16.23 11.55
N LEU A 36 -1.72 15.22 10.72
CA LEU A 36 -2.66 14.74 9.71
C LEU A 36 -3.94 14.22 10.36
N LEU A 37 -5.08 14.56 9.79
CA LEU A 37 -6.39 14.09 10.21
C LEU A 37 -6.95 13.03 9.24
N PRO A 38 -7.82 12.11 9.67
CA PRO A 38 -8.45 11.14 8.78
C PRO A 38 -9.13 11.77 7.56
N GLN A 39 -9.80 12.90 7.75
CA GLN A 39 -10.49 13.63 6.68
C GLN A 39 -9.56 14.24 5.63
N ASP A 40 -8.30 14.53 5.98
CA ASP A 40 -7.30 15.00 5.02
C ASP A 40 -6.92 13.90 4.04
N LEU A 41 -7.10 12.65 4.45
CA LEU A 41 -6.89 11.47 3.64
C LEU A 41 -8.15 11.09 2.85
N THR A 42 -9.28 10.98 3.54
CA THR A 42 -10.52 10.40 3.00
C THR A 42 -11.42 11.43 2.31
N GLY A 43 -11.21 12.70 2.59
CA GLY A 43 -12.15 13.75 2.19
C GLY A 43 -13.21 14.01 3.26
N SER A 44 -14.02 15.00 3.01
CA SER A 44 -15.03 15.47 3.97
C SER A 44 -16.27 16.03 3.26
N GLU A 45 -17.38 16.13 3.99
CA GLU A 45 -18.55 16.87 3.54
C GLU A 45 -18.34 18.36 3.78
N VAL A 46 -18.59 19.15 2.75
CA VAL A 46 -18.52 20.60 2.80
C VAL A 46 -19.89 21.18 2.48
N TYR A 47 -20.34 22.14 3.28
CA TYR A 47 -21.60 22.82 3.01
C TYR A 47 -21.41 23.85 1.88
N ARG A 48 -22.10 23.62 0.76
CA ARG A 48 -22.09 24.51 -0.40
C ARG A 48 -23.50 24.70 -0.93
N GLU A 49 -23.89 25.94 -1.20
CA GLU A 49 -25.16 26.28 -1.85
C GLU A 49 -26.40 25.61 -1.21
N GLY A 50 -26.46 25.58 0.12
CA GLY A 50 -27.62 25.04 0.85
C GLY A 50 -27.63 23.52 1.04
N ARG A 51 -26.57 22.80 0.65
CA ARG A 51 -26.46 21.34 0.78
C ARG A 51 -25.06 20.90 1.19
N PHE A 52 -24.96 19.73 1.79
CA PHE A 52 -23.67 19.06 2.01
C PHE A 52 -23.24 18.35 0.71
N VAL A 53 -21.98 18.56 0.34
CA VAL A 53 -21.36 17.93 -0.82
C VAL A 53 -20.08 17.26 -0.35
N PHE A 54 -19.93 15.98 -0.68
CA PHE A 54 -18.69 15.26 -0.40
C PHE A 54 -17.57 15.75 -1.33
N VAL A 55 -16.46 16.14 -0.72
CA VAL A 55 -15.23 16.49 -1.43
C VAL A 55 -14.22 15.36 -1.20
N PRO A 56 -13.89 14.55 -2.22
CA PRO A 56 -13.01 13.42 -2.07
C PRO A 56 -11.58 13.85 -1.70
N GLY A 57 -10.97 13.11 -0.80
CA GLY A 57 -9.59 13.29 -0.40
C GLY A 57 -8.60 12.64 -1.37
N PRO A 58 -7.29 12.78 -1.11
CA PRO A 58 -6.24 12.24 -1.98
C PRO A 58 -6.22 10.72 -2.09
N ILE A 59 -6.91 9.98 -1.23
CA ILE A 59 -7.04 8.52 -1.32
C ILE A 59 -7.84 8.08 -2.56
N PHE A 60 -8.64 8.98 -3.17
CA PHE A 60 -9.39 8.71 -4.38
C PHE A 60 -8.50 8.79 -5.63
N ALA A 61 -7.47 7.92 -5.64
CA ALA A 61 -6.59 7.68 -6.77
C ALA A 61 -6.36 6.17 -6.90
N GLN A 62 -5.91 5.72 -8.08
CA GLN A 62 -5.67 4.29 -8.34
C GLN A 62 -4.39 3.79 -7.68
N VAL A 63 -3.34 4.62 -7.67
CA VAL A 63 -2.09 4.35 -6.96
C VAL A 63 -1.87 5.43 -5.91
N VAL A 64 -1.85 5.05 -4.65
CA VAL A 64 -1.63 5.94 -3.52
C VAL A 64 -0.30 5.60 -2.86
N LEU A 65 0.62 6.56 -2.80
CA LEU A 65 1.81 6.48 -1.96
C LEU A 65 1.49 7.09 -0.59
N ALA A 66 1.41 6.25 0.44
CA ALA A 66 1.32 6.66 1.83
C ALA A 66 2.75 6.77 2.40
N ASP A 67 3.35 7.96 2.28
CA ASP A 67 4.75 8.18 2.63
C ASP A 67 4.91 8.43 4.13
N GLU A 68 5.81 7.66 4.77
CA GLU A 68 6.09 7.69 6.21
C GLU A 68 4.84 7.40 7.07
N ILE A 69 4.13 6.32 6.76
CA ILE A 69 2.84 5.96 7.42
C ILE A 69 2.93 5.91 8.95
N ASN A 70 4.10 5.55 9.48
CA ASN A 70 4.34 5.47 10.93
C ASN A 70 4.45 6.84 11.62
N ARG A 71 4.47 7.96 10.91
CA ARG A 71 4.49 9.31 11.51
C ARG A 71 3.10 9.85 11.86
N ALA A 72 2.06 9.34 11.22
CA ALA A 72 0.71 9.78 11.53
C ALA A 72 0.09 9.05 12.73
N PRO A 73 -0.85 9.71 13.44
CA PRO A 73 -1.56 9.09 14.56
C PRO A 73 -2.31 7.81 14.15
N PRO A 74 -2.54 6.87 15.09
CA PRO A 74 -3.22 5.61 14.82
C PRO A 74 -4.59 5.74 14.15
N LYS A 75 -5.31 6.84 14.41
CA LYS A 75 -6.61 7.10 13.76
C LYS A 75 -6.49 7.28 12.24
N VAL A 76 -5.44 7.97 11.79
CA VAL A 76 -5.18 8.18 10.36
C VAL A 76 -4.72 6.89 9.69
N GLN A 77 -3.82 6.16 10.35
CA GLN A 77 -3.39 4.84 9.89
C GLN A 77 -4.61 3.91 9.73
N SER A 78 -5.50 3.87 10.72
CA SER A 78 -6.72 3.05 10.69
C SER A 78 -7.63 3.43 9.53
N ALA A 79 -7.81 4.73 9.24
CA ALA A 79 -8.63 5.19 8.12
C ALA A 79 -8.06 4.73 6.76
N LEU A 80 -6.73 4.78 6.57
CA LEU A 80 -6.10 4.23 5.38
C LEU A 80 -6.32 2.72 5.26
N LEU A 81 -6.07 2.00 6.34
CA LEU A 81 -6.15 0.54 6.37
C LEU A 81 -7.58 0.03 6.20
N GLU A 82 -8.58 0.78 6.68
CA GLU A 82 -10.00 0.52 6.42
C GLU A 82 -10.31 0.69 4.94
N ALA A 83 -9.92 1.82 4.36
CA ALA A 83 -10.13 2.09 2.94
C ALA A 83 -9.45 1.05 2.02
N MET A 84 -8.26 0.55 2.41
CA MET A 84 -7.58 -0.55 1.70
C MET A 84 -8.41 -1.84 1.72
N GLN A 85 -9.05 -2.15 2.84
CA GLN A 85 -9.84 -3.36 3.01
C GLN A 85 -11.20 -3.26 2.34
N GLU A 86 -11.91 -2.17 2.58
CA GLU A 86 -13.30 -1.97 2.14
C GLU A 86 -13.41 -1.51 0.68
N ARG A 87 -12.29 -1.06 0.08
CA ARG A 87 -12.26 -0.43 -1.26
C ARG A 87 -13.23 0.75 -1.38
N ALA A 88 -13.50 1.41 -0.25
CA ALA A 88 -14.44 2.53 -0.16
C ALA A 88 -14.13 3.37 1.07
N VAL A 89 -14.66 4.58 1.07
CA VAL A 89 -14.70 5.50 2.22
C VAL A 89 -16.16 5.76 2.58
N THR A 90 -16.48 5.79 3.87
CA THR A 90 -17.82 6.20 4.33
C THR A 90 -17.73 7.62 4.90
N ALA A 91 -18.49 8.54 4.30
CA ALA A 91 -18.62 9.92 4.75
C ALA A 91 -20.08 10.35 4.73
N GLY A 92 -20.54 11.06 5.77
CA GLY A 92 -21.94 11.47 5.89
C GLY A 92 -22.97 10.33 5.82
N GLY A 93 -22.56 9.12 6.23
CA GLY A 93 -23.40 7.92 6.13
C GLY A 93 -23.48 7.32 4.72
N VAL A 94 -22.81 7.91 3.72
CA VAL A 94 -22.76 7.43 2.34
C VAL A 94 -21.43 6.72 2.08
N ARG A 95 -21.52 5.57 1.40
CA ARG A 95 -20.34 4.80 0.96
C ARG A 95 -19.87 5.29 -0.40
N HIS A 96 -18.64 5.76 -0.48
CA HIS A 96 -17.99 6.26 -1.69
C HIS A 96 -16.94 5.23 -2.15
N PRO A 97 -17.13 4.52 -3.26
CA PRO A 97 -16.17 3.54 -3.75
C PRO A 97 -14.88 4.23 -4.21
N LEU A 98 -13.75 3.57 -3.97
CA LEU A 98 -12.46 4.00 -4.50
C LEU A 98 -12.29 3.58 -5.96
N PRO A 99 -11.46 4.31 -6.75
CA PRO A 99 -11.18 3.95 -8.14
C PRO A 99 -10.55 2.56 -8.24
N GLU A 100 -10.88 1.81 -9.28
CA GLU A 100 -10.25 0.52 -9.58
C GLU A 100 -9.30 0.63 -10.79
N PRO A 101 -8.18 -0.11 -10.78
CA PRO A 101 -7.64 -0.88 -9.66
C PRO A 101 -7.13 0.05 -8.55
N PHE A 102 -7.31 -0.31 -7.28
CA PHE A 102 -6.82 0.48 -6.14
C PHE A 102 -5.61 -0.19 -5.48
N PHE A 103 -4.49 0.52 -5.46
CA PHE A 103 -3.23 0.01 -4.92
C PHE A 103 -2.54 1.04 -4.02
N VAL A 104 -2.22 0.63 -2.80
CA VAL A 104 -1.48 1.45 -1.84
C VAL A 104 -0.05 0.94 -1.71
N ILE A 105 0.90 1.85 -1.85
CA ILE A 105 2.30 1.66 -1.48
C ILE A 105 2.54 2.52 -0.24
N ALA A 106 2.73 1.88 0.91
CA ALA A 106 3.11 2.59 2.12
C ALA A 106 4.62 2.54 2.32
N THR A 107 5.21 3.59 2.89
CA THR A 107 6.61 3.59 3.29
C THR A 107 6.74 3.76 4.79
N GLN A 108 7.75 3.15 5.38
CA GLN A 108 8.16 3.44 6.75
C GLN A 108 9.67 3.45 6.88
N ASN A 109 10.16 4.25 7.83
CA ASN A 109 11.56 4.25 8.24
C ASN A 109 11.68 3.49 9.56
N PRO A 110 12.32 2.31 9.60
CA PRO A 110 12.41 1.50 10.81
C PRO A 110 13.37 2.08 11.87
N LEU A 111 14.23 3.01 11.47
CA LEU A 111 15.23 3.62 12.36
C LEU A 111 14.73 4.88 13.07
N GLU A 112 13.65 5.47 12.59
CA GLU A 112 13.06 6.66 13.17
C GLU A 112 12.04 6.24 14.23
N LEU A 113 12.44 6.31 15.51
CA LEU A 113 11.60 5.91 16.64
C LEU A 113 10.90 7.10 17.29
N GLU A 114 11.54 8.28 17.28
CA GLU A 114 10.99 9.48 17.90
C GLU A 114 9.86 10.07 17.07
N GLY A 115 8.72 10.35 17.72
CA GLY A 115 7.55 10.92 17.07
C GLY A 115 6.86 9.96 16.08
N THR A 116 7.05 8.65 16.21
CA THR A 116 6.42 7.66 15.35
C THR A 116 5.45 6.75 16.10
N TYR A 117 4.49 6.22 15.35
CA TYR A 117 3.49 5.26 15.79
C TYR A 117 3.64 3.97 14.97
N PRO A 118 4.34 2.95 15.49
CA PRO A 118 4.55 1.71 14.75
C PRO A 118 3.22 1.03 14.45
N LEU A 119 3.12 0.45 13.26
CA LEU A 119 1.95 -0.35 12.88
C LEU A 119 1.93 -1.66 13.68
N PRO A 120 0.84 -1.98 14.38
CA PRO A 120 0.65 -3.28 15.00
C PRO A 120 0.70 -4.41 13.96
N GLU A 121 1.13 -5.61 14.37
CA GLU A 121 1.27 -6.76 13.47
C GLU A 121 -0.05 -7.11 12.74
N ALA A 122 -1.18 -7.01 13.43
CA ALA A 122 -2.51 -7.21 12.83
C ALA A 122 -2.85 -6.21 11.71
N GLN A 123 -2.21 -5.03 11.72
CA GLN A 123 -2.34 -4.03 10.67
C GLN A 123 -1.36 -4.28 9.53
N LEU A 124 -0.17 -4.79 9.83
CA LEU A 124 0.81 -5.20 8.82
C LEU A 124 0.27 -6.32 7.92
N ASP A 125 -0.55 -7.20 8.45
CA ASP A 125 -1.23 -8.28 7.70
C ASP A 125 -2.18 -7.78 6.58
N ARG A 126 -2.48 -6.50 6.52
CA ARG A 126 -3.26 -5.90 5.44
C ARG A 126 -2.42 -5.59 4.19
N PHE A 127 -1.11 -5.65 4.31
CA PHE A 127 -0.19 -5.56 3.18
C PHE A 127 0.15 -6.94 2.66
N THR A 128 -0.02 -7.15 1.37
CA THR A 128 0.32 -8.42 0.68
C THR A 128 1.82 -8.69 0.72
N ALA A 129 2.63 -7.63 0.72
CA ALA A 129 4.08 -7.73 0.76
C ALA A 129 4.70 -6.64 1.64
N LYS A 130 5.67 -7.04 2.47
CA LYS A 130 6.58 -6.15 3.17
C LYS A 130 7.96 -6.28 2.53
N ILE A 131 8.43 -5.20 1.91
CA ILE A 131 9.64 -5.20 1.07
C ILE A 131 10.72 -4.35 1.75
N PRO A 132 11.81 -4.97 2.24
CA PRO A 132 12.93 -4.23 2.80
C PRO A 132 13.74 -3.55 1.69
N PHE A 133 13.80 -2.22 1.75
CA PHE A 133 14.66 -1.42 0.89
C PHE A 133 16.04 -1.27 1.50
N ARG A 134 17.03 -1.86 0.84
CA ARG A 134 18.42 -1.81 1.26
C ARG A 134 19.19 -0.78 0.42
N PRO A 135 20.27 -0.20 0.99
CA PRO A 135 21.17 0.65 0.19
C PRO A 135 21.64 -0.08 -1.08
N PRO A 136 21.75 0.62 -2.20
CA PRO A 136 22.17 0.03 -3.45
C PRO A 136 23.64 -0.46 -3.36
N ARG A 137 23.97 -1.45 -4.19
CA ARG A 137 25.35 -1.94 -4.31
C ARG A 137 26.22 -0.88 -5.00
N ARG A 138 27.53 -1.02 -4.88
CA ARG A 138 28.52 -0.07 -5.39
C ARG A 138 28.33 0.26 -6.88
N GLU A 139 28.04 -0.73 -7.70
CA GLU A 139 27.83 -0.56 -9.13
C GLU A 139 26.60 0.29 -9.44
N VAL A 140 25.54 0.11 -8.64
CA VAL A 140 24.31 0.88 -8.76
C VAL A 140 24.51 2.33 -8.29
N TRP A 141 25.33 2.55 -7.25
CA TRP A 141 25.71 3.90 -6.82
C TRP A 141 26.38 4.68 -7.95
N LEU A 142 27.33 4.05 -8.68
CA LEU A 142 27.99 4.71 -9.80
C LEU A 142 26.98 5.15 -10.87
N ARG A 143 26.03 4.29 -11.21
CA ARG A 143 24.98 4.60 -12.17
C ARG A 143 24.09 5.75 -11.71
N ILE A 144 23.66 5.73 -10.43
CA ILE A 144 22.85 6.84 -9.84
C ILE A 144 23.57 8.18 -9.96
N LEU A 145 24.88 8.21 -9.81
CA LEU A 145 25.68 9.45 -9.85
C LEU A 145 26.01 9.91 -11.28
N THR A 146 25.99 9.01 -12.26
CA THR A 146 26.43 9.30 -13.63
C THR A 146 25.31 9.30 -14.67
N GLU A 147 24.19 8.65 -14.37
CA GLU A 147 23.07 8.52 -15.28
C GLU A 147 21.87 9.37 -14.83
N GLU A 148 21.25 10.09 -15.73
CA GLU A 148 19.96 10.73 -15.45
C GLU A 148 18.85 9.67 -15.44
N PRO A 149 17.93 9.70 -14.45
CA PRO A 149 16.82 8.76 -14.41
C PRO A 149 15.90 8.98 -15.63
N LYS A 150 15.73 7.96 -16.43
CA LYS A 150 14.76 7.96 -17.53
C LYS A 150 13.35 7.74 -16.96
N ALA A 151 12.40 8.57 -17.37
CA ALA A 151 11.00 8.30 -17.07
C ALA A 151 10.59 6.98 -17.72
N PRO A 152 9.87 6.09 -17.01
CA PRO A 152 9.39 4.87 -17.62
C PRO A 152 8.37 5.19 -18.73
N GLU A 153 8.45 4.45 -19.80
CA GLU A 153 7.41 4.49 -20.85
C GLU A 153 6.16 3.77 -20.34
N PRO A 154 4.96 4.27 -20.63
CA PRO A 154 3.74 3.56 -20.31
C PRO A 154 3.70 2.20 -21.00
N VAL A 155 3.31 1.19 -20.23
CA VAL A 155 3.09 -0.17 -20.76
C VAL A 155 1.59 -0.33 -20.97
N GLU A 156 1.18 -0.71 -22.16
CA GLU A 156 -0.23 -1.02 -22.45
C GLU A 156 -0.60 -2.37 -21.81
N VAL A 157 -0.99 -2.32 -20.55
CA VAL A 157 -1.49 -3.48 -19.80
C VAL A 157 -2.86 -3.14 -19.24
N ASP A 158 -3.86 -3.92 -19.61
CA ASP A 158 -5.16 -3.89 -18.96
C ASP A 158 -5.09 -4.66 -17.65
N LEU A 159 -4.80 -3.93 -16.56
CA LEU A 159 -4.64 -4.53 -15.23
C LEU A 159 -5.95 -5.11 -14.69
N LEU A 160 -7.11 -4.56 -15.07
CA LEU A 160 -8.40 -5.11 -14.66
C LEU A 160 -8.65 -6.44 -15.33
N LYS A 161 -8.38 -6.53 -16.64
CA LYS A 161 -8.47 -7.78 -17.37
C LYS A 161 -7.49 -8.83 -16.83
N ALA A 162 -6.25 -8.44 -16.55
CA ALA A 162 -5.27 -9.34 -15.94
C ALA A 162 -5.72 -9.84 -14.56
N GLN A 163 -6.39 -9.01 -13.76
CA GLN A 163 -6.97 -9.43 -12.48
C GLN A 163 -8.14 -10.41 -12.65
N GLU A 164 -8.98 -10.23 -13.66
CA GLU A 164 -10.05 -11.18 -13.99
C GLU A 164 -9.47 -12.53 -14.45
N GLU A 165 -8.51 -12.51 -15.35
CA GLU A 165 -7.83 -13.71 -15.81
C GLU A 165 -7.14 -14.46 -14.67
N ALA A 166 -6.53 -13.74 -13.72
CA ALA A 166 -5.91 -14.34 -12.53
C ALA A 166 -6.93 -15.07 -11.63
N LYS A 167 -8.17 -14.58 -11.54
CA LYS A 167 -9.24 -15.26 -10.77
C LYS A 167 -9.69 -16.59 -11.39
N GLU A 168 -9.49 -16.76 -12.70
CA GLU A 168 -9.87 -17.99 -13.42
C GLU A 168 -8.80 -19.08 -13.32
N VAL A 169 -7.61 -18.76 -12.81
CA VAL A 169 -6.52 -19.72 -12.65
C VAL A 169 -6.92 -20.81 -11.66
N ARG A 170 -6.89 -22.04 -12.12
CA ARG A 170 -7.16 -23.21 -11.25
C ARG A 170 -5.90 -23.60 -10.51
N VAL A 171 -5.99 -23.55 -9.18
CA VAL A 171 -4.91 -23.98 -8.31
C VAL A 171 -5.03 -25.49 -8.06
N ALA A 172 -3.98 -26.26 -8.33
CA ALA A 172 -3.96 -27.69 -8.09
C ALA A 172 -4.09 -27.99 -6.58
N LYS A 173 -4.70 -29.13 -6.25
CA LYS A 173 -4.93 -29.55 -4.85
C LYS A 173 -3.62 -29.65 -4.08
N GLU A 174 -2.59 -30.18 -4.71
CA GLU A 174 -1.24 -30.32 -4.14
C GLU A 174 -0.62 -28.96 -3.76
N ALA A 175 -0.87 -27.93 -4.58
CA ALA A 175 -0.42 -26.56 -4.26
C ALA A 175 -1.19 -25.99 -3.06
N LEU A 176 -2.50 -26.23 -2.97
CA LEU A 176 -3.30 -25.81 -1.81
C LEU A 176 -2.84 -26.52 -0.52
N GLU A 177 -2.56 -27.81 -0.60
CA GLU A 177 -2.02 -28.59 0.52
C GLU A 177 -0.63 -28.08 0.95
N ALA A 178 0.25 -27.76 0.00
CA ALA A 178 1.55 -27.19 0.30
C ALA A 178 1.44 -25.82 0.99
N ILE A 179 0.59 -24.91 0.49
CA ILE A 179 0.35 -23.61 1.11
C ILE A 179 -0.20 -23.76 2.51
N THR A 180 -1.17 -24.68 2.70
CA THR A 180 -1.76 -24.97 4.00
C THR A 180 -0.71 -25.50 4.98
N HIS A 181 0.15 -26.41 4.54
CA HIS A 181 1.22 -26.95 5.37
C HIS A 181 2.23 -25.86 5.79
N VAL A 182 2.66 -25.01 4.86
CA VAL A 182 3.54 -23.89 5.18
C VAL A 182 2.87 -22.93 6.16
N ALA A 183 1.59 -22.57 5.94
CA ALA A 183 0.86 -21.71 6.85
C ALA A 183 0.81 -22.28 8.27
N PHE A 184 0.57 -23.58 8.39
CA PHE A 184 0.55 -24.26 9.68
C PHE A 184 1.91 -24.28 10.37
N LEU A 185 2.98 -24.62 9.64
CA LEU A 185 4.35 -24.59 10.16
C LEU A 185 4.76 -23.21 10.67
N THR A 186 4.35 -22.13 9.98
CA THR A 186 4.68 -20.77 10.42
C THR A 186 3.96 -20.37 11.70
N GLN A 187 2.81 -20.97 12.02
CA GLN A 187 2.09 -20.70 13.27
C GLN A 187 2.74 -21.40 14.47
N GLU A 188 3.37 -22.55 14.25
CA GLU A 188 4.04 -23.32 15.29
C GLU A 188 5.51 -22.90 15.52
N ASP A 189 6.12 -22.18 14.59
CA ASP A 189 7.52 -21.78 14.66
C ASP A 189 7.74 -20.63 15.65
N GLN A 190 8.31 -20.95 16.82
CA GLN A 190 8.58 -19.99 17.88
C GLN A 190 9.58 -18.87 17.49
N ARG A 191 10.29 -19.00 16.39
CA ARG A 191 11.18 -17.94 15.84
C ARG A 191 10.40 -16.84 15.15
N LEU A 192 9.15 -17.07 14.79
CA LEU A 192 8.26 -16.10 14.17
C LEU A 192 7.37 -15.46 15.24
N ARG A 193 7.26 -14.14 15.21
CA ARG A 193 6.36 -13.42 16.11
C ARG A 193 4.89 -13.70 15.80
N MET A 194 4.58 -13.90 14.51
CA MET A 194 3.25 -14.21 14.00
C MET A 194 3.41 -15.12 12.78
N GLY A 195 2.62 -16.21 12.74
CA GLY A 195 2.54 -17.08 11.58
C GLY A 195 1.75 -16.44 10.42
N LEU A 196 1.77 -17.09 9.28
CA LEU A 196 1.03 -16.67 8.09
C LEU A 196 -0.48 -16.69 8.39
N SER A 197 -1.14 -15.55 8.23
CA SER A 197 -2.59 -15.44 8.42
C SER A 197 -3.37 -16.11 7.27
N PRO A 198 -4.65 -16.45 7.45
CA PRO A 198 -5.50 -16.90 6.34
C PRO A 198 -5.57 -15.89 5.19
N ARG A 199 -5.49 -14.58 5.48
CA ARG A 199 -5.42 -13.51 4.46
C ARG A 199 -4.10 -13.59 3.69
N GLY A 200 -2.98 -13.70 4.40
CA GLY A 200 -1.66 -13.84 3.79
C GLY A 200 -1.57 -15.12 2.94
N ALA A 201 -2.10 -16.25 3.40
CA ALA A 201 -2.17 -17.49 2.64
C ALA A 201 -2.99 -17.34 1.34
N LYS A 202 -4.14 -16.64 1.42
CA LYS A 202 -4.95 -16.33 0.22
C LYS A 202 -4.26 -15.43 -0.79
N ALA A 203 -3.35 -14.58 -0.36
CA ALA A 203 -2.58 -13.72 -1.27
C ALA A 203 -1.53 -14.48 -2.09
N TRP A 204 -1.27 -15.76 -1.77
CA TRP A 204 -0.39 -16.65 -2.53
C TRP A 204 -1.13 -17.45 -3.63
N LEU A 205 -2.45 -17.41 -3.62
CA LEU A 205 -3.33 -18.01 -4.63
C LEU A 205 -3.63 -17.03 -5.77
#